data_eada086e68ca891940bb4a765d95ac68
#
_entry.id   eada086e68ca891940bb4a765d95ac68
#
_cell.length_a   1.000
_cell.length_b   1.000
_cell.length_c   1.000
_cell.angle_alpha   90.00
_cell.angle_beta   90.00
_cell.angle_gamma   90.00
#
_symmetry.space_group_name_H-M   'P 1'
#
loop_
_entity.id
_entity.type
_entity.pdbx_description
1 polymer ?
#
loop_
_entity_poly.entity_id
_entity_poly.type
_entity_poly.pdbx_seq_one_letter_code
_entity_poly.pdbx_strand_id
1 'polypeptide(L)'
;MKSKQLTIWDELELGFGGGSKFRILLQMLLNPNETFTKYALVRATGMRTPSVESQLKVLLKIGWIKEYAFTPKTYQINLANDVVKEISEVFQKIRVIRGNP
;
A
#
# COMPACT_ATOMS: atom_id res chain seq x y z
N MET A 1 -2.62 7.26 -31.43
CA MET A 1 -2.58 7.68 -30.10
C MET A 1 -1.40 7.09 -29.35
N LYS A 2 -0.80 7.88 -28.54
CA LYS A 2 0.36 7.43 -27.82
C LYS A 2 -0.01 6.74 -26.53
N SER A 3 0.42 5.53 -26.34
CA SER A 3 0.13 4.86 -25.09
C SER A 3 1.06 5.33 -24.02
N LYS A 4 0.50 5.44 -22.84
CA LYS A 4 1.28 5.74 -21.66
C LYS A 4 2.12 4.51 -21.31
N GLN A 5 3.38 4.72 -21.07
CA GLN A 5 4.25 3.64 -20.64
C GLN A 5 3.93 3.27 -19.20
N LEU A 6 3.71 2.01 -18.95
CA LEU A 6 3.38 1.53 -17.61
C LEU A 6 4.64 1.43 -16.76
N THR A 7 4.53 1.84 -15.51
CA THR A 7 5.58 1.55 -14.54
C THR A 7 5.40 0.10 -14.09
N ILE A 8 6.40 -0.43 -13.40
CA ILE A 8 6.28 -1.77 -12.82
C ILE A 8 5.10 -1.83 -11.84
N TRP A 9 4.84 -0.74 -11.14
CA TRP A 9 3.74 -0.70 -10.17
C TRP A 9 2.39 -0.72 -10.86
N ASP A 10 2.25 -0.05 -11.99
CA ASP A 10 1.05 -0.12 -12.81
C ASP A 10 0.82 -1.54 -13.33
N GLU A 11 1.90 -2.18 -13.75
CA GLU A 11 1.84 -3.55 -14.25
C GLU A 11 1.36 -4.50 -13.15
N LEU A 12 1.90 -4.37 -11.95
CA LEU A 12 1.49 -5.19 -10.81
C LEU A 12 0.02 -4.95 -10.46
N GLU A 13 -0.40 -3.70 -10.49
CA GLU A 13 -1.80 -3.38 -10.20
C GLU A 13 -2.72 -4.09 -11.18
N LEU A 14 -2.40 -4.04 -12.45
CA LEU A 14 -3.21 -4.70 -13.47
C LEU A 14 -3.16 -6.22 -13.30
N GLY A 15 -1.98 -6.76 -13.03
CA GLY A 15 -1.80 -8.19 -12.88
C GLY A 15 -2.54 -8.78 -11.69
N PHE A 16 -2.64 -8.03 -10.63
CA PHE A 16 -3.36 -8.49 -9.42
C PHE A 16 -4.84 -8.13 -9.43
N GLY A 17 -5.34 -7.55 -10.51
CA GLY A 17 -6.75 -7.19 -10.57
C GLY A 17 -7.02 -5.75 -10.21
N GLY A 18 -5.98 -5.04 -9.86
CA GLY A 18 -6.04 -3.61 -9.66
C GLY A 18 -6.84 -3.14 -8.48
N GLY A 19 -7.02 -1.85 -8.46
CA GLY A 19 -7.97 -1.22 -7.58
C GLY A 19 -7.41 -0.68 -6.31
N SER A 20 -8.33 -0.24 -5.52
CA SER A 20 -8.09 0.54 -4.31
C SER A 20 -7.25 -0.18 -3.29
N LYS A 21 -7.54 -1.46 -3.12
CA LYS A 21 -6.85 -2.25 -2.11
C LYS A 21 -5.36 -2.32 -2.38
N PHE A 22 -5.03 -2.55 -3.64
CA PHE A 22 -3.63 -2.65 -4.03
C PHE A 22 -2.91 -1.32 -3.82
N ARG A 23 -3.56 -0.21 -4.13
CA ARG A 23 -2.95 1.11 -4.00
C ARG A 23 -2.58 1.45 -2.57
N ILE A 24 -3.48 1.16 -1.63
CA ILE A 24 -3.20 1.40 -0.22
C ILE A 24 -2.05 0.54 0.24
N LEU A 25 -2.11 -0.75 -0.08
CA LEU A 25 -1.10 -1.69 0.35
C LEU A 25 0.27 -1.32 -0.23
N LEU A 26 0.31 -0.97 -1.51
CA LEU A 26 1.54 -0.59 -2.18
C LEU A 26 2.17 0.64 -1.52
N GLN A 27 1.35 1.66 -1.22
CA GLN A 27 1.83 2.86 -0.58
C GLN A 27 2.55 2.56 0.73
N MET A 28 1.99 1.66 1.51
CA MET A 28 2.55 1.29 2.81
C MET A 28 3.75 0.36 2.68
N LEU A 29 3.71 -0.59 1.75
CA LEU A 29 4.81 -1.53 1.53
C LEU A 29 6.07 -0.84 1.02
N LEU A 30 5.91 0.17 0.19
CA LEU A 30 7.05 0.90 -0.34
C LEU A 30 7.63 1.89 0.67
N ASN A 31 6.92 2.15 1.76
CA ASN A 31 7.35 3.08 2.80
C ASN A 31 7.15 2.44 4.18
N PRO A 32 7.84 1.32 4.45
CA PRO A 32 7.52 0.52 5.64
C PRO A 32 7.84 1.18 6.97
N ASN A 33 8.69 2.19 6.95
CA ASN A 33 9.05 2.90 8.19
C ASN A 33 8.18 4.12 8.45
N GLU A 34 7.24 4.41 7.54
CA GLU A 34 6.38 5.57 7.68
C GLU A 34 5.03 5.21 8.25
N THR A 35 4.44 6.14 8.98
CA THR A 35 3.07 6.03 9.42
C THR A 35 2.22 6.97 8.58
N PHE A 36 0.97 6.60 8.38
CA PHE A 36 0.06 7.36 7.52
C PHE A 36 -1.24 7.62 8.26
N THR A 37 -1.72 8.86 8.19
CA THR A 37 -3.10 9.12 8.59
C THR A 37 -4.02 8.67 7.48
N LYS A 38 -5.28 8.48 7.79
CA LYS A 38 -6.30 8.20 6.79
C LYS A 38 -6.26 9.24 5.66
N TYR A 39 -6.11 10.50 6.04
CA TYR A 39 -6.11 11.60 5.06
C TYR A 39 -4.88 11.59 4.17
N ALA A 40 -3.75 11.19 4.72
CA ALA A 40 -2.53 11.03 3.91
C ALA A 40 -2.73 9.94 2.86
N LEU A 41 -3.39 8.84 3.23
CA LEU A 41 -3.68 7.75 2.30
C LEU A 41 -4.68 8.19 1.23
N VAL A 42 -5.67 8.98 1.60
CA VAL A 42 -6.61 9.53 0.63
C VAL A 42 -5.86 10.35 -0.42
N ARG A 43 -4.97 11.23 0.02
CA ARG A 43 -4.20 12.05 -0.90
C ARG A 43 -3.24 11.24 -1.76
N ALA A 44 -2.57 10.26 -1.16
CA ALA A 44 -1.57 9.47 -1.87
C ALA A 44 -2.19 8.54 -2.91
N THR A 45 -3.39 8.03 -2.65
CA THR A 45 -4.02 7.04 -3.53
C THR A 45 -5.08 7.64 -4.45
N GLY A 46 -5.57 8.83 -4.14
CA GLY A 46 -6.68 9.43 -4.89
C GLY A 46 -8.01 8.76 -4.60
N MET A 47 -8.07 7.91 -3.58
CA MET A 47 -9.29 7.21 -3.24
C MET A 47 -10.19 8.07 -2.36
N ARG A 48 -11.48 7.73 -2.34
CA ARG A 48 -12.43 8.40 -1.45
C ARG A 48 -12.24 7.93 -0.02
N THR A 49 -12.53 8.82 0.92
CA THR A 49 -12.38 8.54 2.34
C THR A 49 -13.08 7.25 2.78
N PRO A 50 -14.35 7.00 2.42
CA PRO A 50 -15.00 5.75 2.85
C PRO A 50 -14.30 4.50 2.33
N SER A 51 -13.73 4.58 1.12
CA SER A 51 -13.01 3.44 0.55
C SER A 51 -11.73 3.17 1.33
N VAL A 52 -11.00 4.22 1.69
CA VAL A 52 -9.80 4.09 2.52
C VAL A 52 -10.15 3.50 3.88
N GLU A 53 -11.21 4.00 4.52
CA GLU A 53 -11.64 3.50 5.82
C GLU A 53 -11.98 2.02 5.77
N SER A 54 -12.72 1.63 4.74
CA SER A 54 -13.12 0.24 4.56
C SER A 54 -11.92 -0.67 4.43
N GLN A 55 -10.94 -0.24 3.62
CA GLN A 55 -9.76 -1.04 3.39
C GLN A 55 -8.87 -1.12 4.62
N LEU A 56 -8.76 -0.02 5.37
CA LEU A 56 -7.98 -0.03 6.61
C LEU A 56 -8.56 -1.04 7.60
N LYS A 57 -9.90 -1.12 7.69
CA LYS A 57 -10.53 -2.09 8.57
C LYS A 57 -10.16 -3.53 8.20
N VAL A 58 -10.17 -3.83 6.92
CA VAL A 58 -9.81 -5.17 6.45
C VAL A 58 -8.36 -5.48 6.79
N LEU A 59 -7.46 -4.55 6.49
CA LEU A 59 -6.04 -4.77 6.72
C LEU A 59 -5.71 -4.90 8.21
N LEU A 60 -6.40 -4.16 9.06
CA LEU A 60 -6.25 -4.29 10.50
C LEU A 60 -6.74 -5.66 10.96
N LYS A 61 -7.87 -6.10 10.43
CA LYS A 61 -8.47 -7.36 10.83
C LYS A 61 -7.57 -8.55 10.52
N ILE A 62 -6.89 -8.52 9.38
CA ILE A 62 -6.00 -9.61 9.01
C ILE A 62 -4.57 -9.43 9.56
N GLY A 63 -4.34 -8.35 10.28
CA GLY A 63 -3.05 -8.12 10.92
C GLY A 63 -1.93 -7.64 10.01
N TRP A 64 -2.28 -7.11 8.85
CA TRP A 64 -1.28 -6.66 7.90
C TRP A 64 -0.79 -5.25 8.17
N ILE A 65 -1.56 -4.47 8.92
CA ILE A 65 -1.14 -3.13 9.33
C ILE A 65 -1.37 -2.96 10.83
N LYS A 66 -0.69 -1.99 11.40
CA LYS A 66 -0.85 -1.59 12.79
C LYS A 66 -1.51 -0.22 12.85
N GLU A 67 -2.29 -0.01 13.91
CA GLU A 67 -2.94 1.27 14.17
C GLU A 67 -2.34 1.86 15.43
N TYR A 68 -2.01 3.14 15.37
CA TYR A 68 -1.53 3.88 16.55
C TYR A 68 -2.57 4.88 16.96
N ALA A 69 -2.85 4.94 18.27
CA ALA A 69 -3.95 5.72 18.81
C ALA A 69 -3.58 7.17 19.03
N PHE A 70 -3.04 7.81 18.01
CA PHE A 70 -2.79 9.24 18.05
C PHE A 70 -4.05 10.00 17.63
N THR A 71 -3.96 11.31 17.63
CA THR A 71 -5.04 12.16 17.17
C THR A 71 -4.48 13.04 16.06
N PRO A 72 -4.74 12.74 14.79
CA PRO A 72 -5.52 11.60 14.30
C PRO A 72 -4.75 10.28 14.37
N LYS A 73 -5.47 9.19 14.26
CA LYS A 73 -4.87 7.85 14.24
C LYS A 73 -3.93 7.71 13.05
N THR A 74 -2.87 6.94 13.24
CA THR A 74 -1.95 6.63 12.16
C THR A 74 -1.85 5.13 11.97
N TYR A 75 -1.40 4.74 10.78
CA TYR A 75 -1.35 3.34 10.37
C TYR A 75 0.01 3.06 9.74
N GLN A 76 0.50 1.85 9.94
CA GLN A 76 1.80 1.44 9.41
C GLN A 76 1.74 -0.01 9.01
N ILE A 77 2.46 -0.36 7.94
CA ILE A 77 2.58 -1.77 7.53
C ILE A 77 3.19 -2.57 8.67
N ASN A 78 2.67 -3.79 8.87
CA ASN A 78 3.10 -4.62 9.98
C ASN A 78 4.11 -5.66 9.50
N LEU A 79 5.39 -5.32 9.54
CA LEU A 79 6.46 -6.22 9.10
C LEU A 79 6.67 -7.39 10.07
N ALA A 80 6.06 -7.37 11.24
CA ALA A 80 6.09 -8.51 12.15
C ALA A 80 5.17 -9.63 11.71
N ASN A 81 4.21 -9.32 10.83
CA ASN A 81 3.36 -10.34 10.22
C ASN A 81 4.20 -11.09 9.18
N ASP A 82 4.26 -12.41 9.27
CA ASP A 82 5.14 -13.20 8.43
C ASP A 82 4.78 -13.15 6.95
N VAL A 83 3.49 -13.09 6.63
CA VAL A 83 3.05 -12.96 5.24
C VAL A 83 3.46 -11.60 4.67
N VAL A 84 3.23 -10.54 5.43
CA VAL A 84 3.59 -9.18 5.02
C VAL A 84 5.09 -9.06 4.82
N LYS A 85 5.86 -9.69 5.70
CA LYS A 85 7.31 -9.68 5.58
C LYS A 85 7.75 -10.27 4.25
N GLU A 86 7.19 -11.40 3.86
CA GLU A 86 7.51 -12.04 2.59
C GLU A 86 7.10 -11.19 1.40
N ILE A 87 5.90 -10.62 1.46
CA ILE A 87 5.41 -9.74 0.39
C ILE A 87 6.34 -8.53 0.25
N SER A 88 6.73 -7.96 1.36
CA SER A 88 7.62 -6.79 1.37
C SER A 88 8.95 -7.11 0.70
N GLU A 89 9.51 -8.29 0.99
CA GLU A 89 10.77 -8.70 0.39
C GLU A 89 10.65 -8.86 -1.12
N VAL A 90 9.55 -9.45 -1.57
CA VAL A 90 9.31 -9.60 -3.01
C VAL A 90 9.21 -8.24 -3.69
N PHE A 91 8.49 -7.31 -3.08
CA PHE A 91 8.32 -5.99 -3.66
C PHE A 91 9.63 -5.21 -3.72
N GLN A 92 10.47 -5.36 -2.70
CA GLN A 92 11.78 -4.72 -2.73
C GLN A 92 12.66 -5.30 -3.84
N LYS A 93 12.59 -6.61 -4.06
CA LYS A 93 13.34 -7.24 -5.14
C LYS A 93 12.86 -6.76 -6.51
N ILE A 94 11.55 -6.65 -6.68
CA ILE A 94 10.96 -6.16 -7.93
C ILE A 94 11.43 -4.73 -8.20
N ARG A 95 11.45 -3.92 -7.16
CA ARG A 95 11.89 -2.54 -7.25
C ARG A 95 13.33 -2.45 -7.77
N VAL A 96 14.20 -3.31 -7.27
CA VAL A 96 15.59 -3.36 -7.71
C VAL A 96 15.70 -3.83 -9.16
N ILE A 97 14.95 -4.88 -9.52
CA ILE A 97 14.98 -5.46 -10.86
C ILE A 97 14.61 -4.44 -11.93
N ARG A 98 13.56 -3.66 -11.70
CA ARG A 98 13.08 -2.70 -12.68
C ARG A 98 13.63 -1.32 -12.48
N GLY A 99 14.56 -1.16 -11.54
CA GLY A 99 15.19 0.10 -11.28
C GLY A 99 14.22 0.97 -10.65
N ASN A 100 13.44 1.05 -10.16
CA ASN A 100 12.64 1.92 -9.47
C ASN A 100 12.12 3.08 -10.21
N PRO A 101 11.02 3.42 -10.14
CA PRO A 101 10.42 4.64 -10.61
C PRO A 101 10.69 5.82 -9.75
#